data_46b37e73c8cfd189600763acb9ded9cd
#
_entry.id   46b37e73c8cfd189600763acb9ded9cd
#
_cell.length_a   1.000
_cell.length_b   1.000
_cell.length_c   1.000
_cell.angle_alpha   90.00
_cell.angle_beta   90.00
_cell.angle_gamma   90.00
#
_symmetry.space_group_name_H-M   'P 1'
#
loop_
_entity.id
_entity.type
_entity.pdbx_description
1 polymer ?
#
loop_
_entity_poly.entity_id
_entity_poly.type
_entity_poly.pdbx_seq_one_letter_code
_entity_poly.pdbx_strand_id
1 'polypeptide(L)'
;MKIRESSTRKHSAGYTEKEIKLAVNMIKDIENTIDMMYYLMERNLENNFVLMLISANNVELKELLKKEKRDTDIIYDVGEDECVCAMLCQETRVDGGYRFAERLIRNIILDKGEDIYCAEIEVRMSRYSAKDIIFRVVDAFINAKREEKSGEIIFHSLY
;
A
#
# COMPACT_ATOMS: atom_id res chain seq x y z
N MET A 1 2.01 12.85 -25.95
CA MET A 1 0.58 13.17 -26.09
C MET A 1 -0.32 11.98 -26.09
N LYS A 2 -0.09 10.99 -26.94
CA LYS A 2 -0.88 9.77 -27.00
C LYS A 2 -0.86 8.98 -25.68
N ILE A 3 0.30 8.93 -25.02
CA ILE A 3 0.47 8.27 -23.75
C ILE A 3 -0.37 8.96 -22.67
N ARG A 4 -0.40 10.30 -22.71
CA ARG A 4 -1.17 11.09 -21.75
C ARG A 4 -2.68 10.88 -21.91
N GLU A 5 -3.15 10.81 -23.14
CA GLU A 5 -4.54 10.54 -23.45
C GLU A 5 -4.96 9.14 -23.04
N SER A 6 -4.11 8.15 -23.30
CA SER A 6 -4.34 6.77 -22.90
C SER A 6 -4.41 6.64 -21.39
N SER A 7 -3.51 7.31 -20.67
CA SER A 7 -3.50 7.33 -19.22
C SER A 7 -4.77 7.97 -18.65
N THR A 8 -5.19 9.10 -19.22
CA THR A 8 -6.42 9.79 -18.82
C THR A 8 -7.64 8.90 -19.04
N ARG A 9 -7.70 8.19 -20.15
CA ARG A 9 -8.80 7.25 -20.44
C ARG A 9 -8.84 6.11 -19.44
N LYS A 10 -7.68 5.57 -19.05
CA LYS A 10 -7.61 4.52 -18.02
C LYS A 10 -8.16 5.02 -16.69
N HIS A 11 -7.79 6.22 -16.29
CA HIS A 11 -8.31 6.83 -15.06
C HIS A 11 -9.82 7.05 -15.12
N SER A 12 -10.36 7.46 -16.28
CA SER A 12 -11.79 7.70 -16.44
C SER A 12 -12.61 6.43 -16.60
N ALA A 13 -11.98 5.27 -16.79
CA ALA A 13 -12.65 4.00 -16.98
C ALA A 13 -13.33 3.46 -15.71
N GLY A 14 -13.09 4.10 -14.57
CA GLY A 14 -13.63 3.66 -13.28
C GLY A 14 -12.91 2.44 -12.73
N TYR A 15 -13.50 1.83 -11.73
CA TYR A 15 -12.92 0.68 -11.03
C TYR A 15 -13.82 -0.54 -11.19
N THR A 16 -13.19 -1.71 -11.25
CA THR A 16 -13.91 -2.99 -11.29
C THR A 16 -14.53 -3.26 -9.91
N GLU A 17 -15.48 -4.19 -9.87
CA GLU A 17 -16.08 -4.64 -8.60
C GLU A 17 -15.02 -5.12 -7.61
N LYS A 18 -14.03 -5.87 -8.10
CA LYS A 18 -12.94 -6.38 -7.28
C LYS A 18 -12.08 -5.25 -6.68
N GLU A 19 -11.81 -4.21 -7.47
CA GLU A 19 -11.06 -3.04 -7.02
C GLU A 19 -11.83 -2.24 -5.96
N ILE A 20 -13.13 -2.10 -6.15
CA ILE A 20 -13.99 -1.44 -5.16
C ILE A 20 -14.02 -2.24 -3.85
N LYS A 21 -14.13 -3.55 -3.94
CA LYS A 21 -14.11 -4.43 -2.75
C LYS A 21 -12.79 -4.31 -1.99
N LEU A 22 -11.68 -4.20 -2.70
CA LEU A 22 -10.37 -3.98 -2.08
C LEU A 22 -10.38 -2.71 -1.24
N ALA A 23 -10.85 -1.59 -1.81
CA ALA A 23 -10.93 -0.32 -1.08
C ALA A 23 -11.85 -0.42 0.13
N VAL A 24 -13.00 -1.05 -0.02
CA VAL A 24 -13.96 -1.25 1.08
C VAL A 24 -13.36 -2.09 2.21
N ASN A 25 -12.66 -3.18 1.87
CA ASN A 25 -11.99 -4.02 2.86
C ASN A 25 -10.90 -3.25 3.60
N MET A 26 -10.15 -2.43 2.90
CA MET A 26 -9.12 -1.61 3.53
C MET A 26 -9.71 -0.58 4.49
N ILE A 27 -10.80 0.07 4.10
CA ILE A 27 -11.49 1.01 5.00
C ILE A 27 -11.95 0.27 6.26
N LYS A 28 -12.62 -0.87 6.08
CA LYS A 28 -13.15 -1.66 7.17
C LYS A 28 -12.06 -2.07 8.16
N ASP A 29 -10.90 -2.51 7.65
CA ASP A 29 -9.86 -3.09 8.49
C ASP A 29 -8.87 -2.06 9.04
N ILE A 30 -8.65 -0.94 8.33
CA ILE A 30 -7.53 -0.05 8.60
C ILE A 30 -7.95 1.34 9.09
N GLU A 31 -9.15 1.81 8.76
CA GLU A 31 -9.58 3.17 9.11
C GLU A 31 -9.38 3.49 10.58
N ASN A 32 -9.83 2.61 11.46
CA ASN A 32 -9.70 2.81 12.90
C ASN A 32 -8.24 2.84 13.36
N THR A 33 -7.39 2.06 12.72
CA THR A 33 -5.96 2.05 13.05
C THR A 33 -5.31 3.38 12.67
N ILE A 34 -5.65 3.92 11.50
CA ILE A 34 -5.13 5.23 11.08
C ILE A 34 -5.62 6.32 12.03
N ASP A 35 -6.89 6.28 12.44
CA ASP A 35 -7.43 7.25 13.39
C ASP A 35 -6.69 7.16 14.73
N MET A 36 -6.31 5.97 15.17
CA MET A 36 -5.49 5.79 16.36
C MET A 36 -4.09 6.37 16.15
N MET A 37 -3.48 6.17 14.99
CA MET A 37 -2.19 6.78 14.68
C MET A 37 -2.27 8.30 14.73
N TYR A 38 -3.33 8.89 14.21
CA TYR A 38 -3.54 10.33 14.27
C TYR A 38 -3.67 10.83 15.71
N TYR A 39 -4.40 10.09 16.53
CA TYR A 39 -4.50 10.41 17.96
C TYR A 39 -3.13 10.46 18.61
N LEU A 40 -2.28 9.48 18.33
CA LEU A 40 -0.92 9.42 18.88
C LEU A 40 -0.02 10.54 18.32
N MET A 41 -0.16 10.84 17.04
CA MET A 41 0.62 11.91 16.39
C MET A 41 0.29 13.27 16.98
N GLU A 42 -0.97 13.54 17.24
CA GLU A 42 -1.41 14.81 17.85
C GLU A 42 -0.89 14.99 19.26
N ARG A 43 -0.51 13.90 19.91
CA ARG A 43 0.07 13.90 21.28
C ARG A 43 1.58 13.67 21.29
N ASN A 44 2.21 13.72 20.11
CA ASN A 44 3.65 13.51 19.94
C ASN A 44 4.14 12.14 20.43
N LEU A 45 3.26 11.14 20.44
CA LEU A 45 3.60 9.75 20.79
C LEU A 45 3.94 8.91 19.56
N GLU A 46 3.63 9.43 18.37
CA GLU A 46 3.97 8.88 17.08
C GLU A 46 4.32 10.02 16.15
N ASN A 47 5.29 9.88 15.28
CA ASN A 47 5.72 10.97 14.40
C ASN A 47 5.15 10.83 13.00
N ASN A 48 5.26 9.64 12.42
CA ASN A 48 4.82 9.37 11.06
C ASN A 48 4.67 7.87 10.87
N PHE A 49 3.94 7.50 9.83
CA PHE A 49 3.82 6.10 9.45
C PHE A 49 3.76 5.98 7.93
N VAL A 50 4.02 4.77 7.45
CA VAL A 50 3.86 4.43 6.04
C VAL A 50 2.76 3.38 5.94
N LEU A 51 1.82 3.59 5.02
CA LEU A 51 0.85 2.58 4.64
C LEU A 51 1.28 1.99 3.30
N MET A 52 1.45 0.68 3.27
CA MET A 52 1.87 -0.07 2.09
C MET A 52 0.76 -1.00 1.63
N LEU A 53 0.58 -1.10 0.33
CA LEU A 53 -0.30 -2.09 -0.28
C LEU A 53 0.54 -2.88 -1.28
N ILE A 54 0.61 -4.19 -1.09
CA ILE A 54 1.49 -5.04 -1.90
C ILE A 54 0.75 -6.31 -2.33
N SER A 55 0.99 -6.74 -3.56
CA SER A 55 0.49 -7.99 -4.08
C SER A 55 1.59 -8.74 -4.83
N ALA A 56 1.47 -10.06 -4.85
CA ALA A 56 2.36 -10.92 -5.63
C ALA A 56 1.67 -12.25 -5.88
N ASN A 57 1.99 -12.85 -7.01
CA ASN A 57 1.52 -14.18 -7.36
C ASN A 57 2.61 -15.21 -7.12
N ASN A 58 2.21 -16.46 -6.98
CA ASN A 58 3.12 -17.61 -6.89
C ASN A 58 4.05 -17.56 -5.66
N VAL A 59 3.59 -16.96 -4.58
CA VAL A 59 4.36 -16.87 -3.33
C VAL A 59 3.38 -16.77 -2.15
N GLU A 60 3.79 -17.27 -1.00
CA GLU A 60 3.05 -17.11 0.26
C GLU A 60 3.33 -15.71 0.82
N LEU A 61 2.66 -14.70 0.27
CA LEU A 61 2.95 -13.30 0.56
C LEU A 61 2.81 -12.97 2.04
N LYS A 62 1.72 -13.39 2.67
CA LYS A 62 1.47 -13.10 4.08
C LYS A 62 2.56 -13.66 4.99
N GLU A 63 2.99 -14.88 4.72
CA GLU A 63 4.04 -15.53 5.51
C GLU A 63 5.39 -14.82 5.34
N LEU A 64 5.68 -14.38 4.13
CA LEU A 64 6.89 -13.62 3.84
C LEU A 64 6.88 -12.27 4.56
N LEU A 65 5.76 -11.57 4.55
CA LEU A 65 5.60 -10.31 5.27
C LEU A 65 5.75 -10.49 6.78
N LYS A 66 5.16 -11.51 7.35
CA LYS A 66 5.28 -11.83 8.78
C LYS A 66 6.73 -12.03 9.19
N LYS A 67 7.50 -12.66 8.33
CA LYS A 67 8.91 -12.95 8.58
C LYS A 67 9.77 -11.67 8.54
N GLU A 68 9.43 -10.74 7.67
CA GLU A 68 10.24 -9.55 7.42
C GLU A 68 9.84 -8.32 8.24
N LYS A 69 8.62 -8.27 8.75
CA LYS A 69 8.11 -7.10 9.46
C LYS A 69 8.75 -6.93 10.84
N ARG A 70 8.71 -5.70 11.34
CA ARG A 70 9.06 -5.39 12.74
C ARG A 70 7.84 -5.68 13.63
N ASP A 71 8.07 -5.76 14.96
CA ASP A 71 7.00 -5.98 15.93
C ASP A 71 5.93 -4.87 15.92
N THR A 72 6.33 -3.66 15.55
CA THR A 72 5.43 -2.51 15.48
C THR A 72 4.69 -2.38 14.15
N ASP A 73 5.03 -3.20 13.16
CA ASP A 73 4.35 -3.20 11.86
C ASP A 73 3.12 -4.10 11.92
N ILE A 74 2.03 -3.66 11.32
CA ILE A 74 0.75 -4.36 11.36
C ILE A 74 0.39 -4.82 9.94
N ILE A 75 0.10 -6.11 9.79
CA ILE A 75 -0.30 -6.69 8.50
C ILE A 75 -1.82 -6.84 8.48
N TYR A 76 -2.41 -6.49 7.33
CA TYR A 76 -3.83 -6.69 7.07
C TYR A 76 -4.00 -7.51 5.79
N ASP A 77 -4.80 -8.55 5.88
CA ASP A 77 -5.17 -9.40 4.75
C ASP A 77 -6.42 -8.79 4.12
N VAL A 78 -6.24 -8.02 3.05
CA VAL A 78 -7.31 -7.19 2.49
C VAL A 78 -7.85 -7.69 1.16
N GLY A 79 -7.15 -8.62 0.52
CA GLY A 79 -7.60 -9.18 -0.76
C GLY A 79 -8.37 -10.48 -0.57
N GLU A 80 -9.43 -10.66 -1.35
CA GLU A 80 -10.20 -11.91 -1.32
C GLU A 80 -9.41 -13.09 -1.89
N ASP A 81 -8.44 -12.81 -2.76
CA ASP A 81 -7.64 -13.82 -3.45
C ASP A 81 -6.27 -14.03 -2.82
N GLU A 82 -6.14 -13.80 -1.53
CA GLU A 82 -4.95 -14.05 -0.70
C GLU A 82 -3.62 -13.49 -1.20
N CYS A 83 -3.61 -12.86 -2.35
CA CYS A 83 -2.39 -12.33 -2.96
C CYS A 83 -2.14 -10.85 -2.68
N VAL A 84 -2.99 -10.22 -1.88
CA VAL A 84 -2.89 -8.78 -1.57
C VAL A 84 -2.90 -8.57 -0.06
N CYS A 85 -1.90 -7.85 0.42
CA CYS A 85 -1.79 -7.47 1.83
C CYS A 85 -1.54 -5.98 1.96
N ALA A 86 -2.05 -5.40 3.03
CA ALA A 86 -1.69 -4.05 3.44
C ALA A 86 -0.81 -4.15 4.68
N MET A 87 0.08 -3.18 4.84
CA MET A 87 0.92 -3.10 6.02
C MET A 87 1.01 -1.66 6.49
N LEU A 88 0.84 -1.45 7.78
CA LEU A 88 1.03 -0.15 8.40
C LEU A 88 2.34 -0.20 9.19
N CYS A 89 3.29 0.63 8.79
CA CYS A 89 4.64 0.68 9.37
C CYS A 89 4.75 1.93 10.23
N GLN A 90 4.77 1.74 11.54
CA GLN A 90 4.86 2.84 12.51
C GLN A 90 6.26 3.45 12.49
N GLU A 91 6.34 4.74 12.79
CA GLU A 91 7.60 5.50 12.86
C GLU A 91 8.51 5.24 11.66
N THR A 92 7.92 5.30 10.48
CA THR A 92 8.62 5.00 9.23
C THR A 92 8.49 6.18 8.28
N ARG A 93 9.61 6.61 7.73
CA ARG A 93 9.68 7.68 6.74
C ARG A 93 9.80 7.09 5.33
N VAL A 94 9.77 7.97 4.34
CA VAL A 94 9.87 7.64 2.93
C VAL A 94 11.02 6.67 2.61
N ASP A 95 12.24 6.99 3.02
CA ASP A 95 13.41 6.16 2.72
C ASP A 95 13.37 4.81 3.43
N GLY A 96 12.89 4.78 4.68
CA GLY A 96 12.72 3.51 5.40
C GLY A 96 11.66 2.63 4.76
N GLY A 97 10.53 3.21 4.36
CA GLY A 97 9.46 2.50 3.65
C GLY A 97 9.93 1.97 2.31
N TYR A 98 10.67 2.77 1.57
CA TYR A 98 11.21 2.37 0.27
C TYR A 98 12.19 1.20 0.40
N ARG A 99 13.13 1.29 1.34
CA ARG A 99 14.10 0.21 1.58
C ARG A 99 13.44 -1.09 2.01
N PHE A 100 12.41 -0.99 2.84
CA PHE A 100 11.66 -2.15 3.27
C PHE A 100 10.95 -2.80 2.08
N ALA A 101 10.30 -2.00 1.24
CA ALA A 101 9.63 -2.50 0.05
C ALA A 101 10.63 -3.14 -0.93
N GLU A 102 11.80 -2.54 -1.13
CA GLU A 102 12.85 -3.13 -1.96
C GLU A 102 13.26 -4.50 -1.44
N ARG A 103 13.45 -4.63 -0.13
CA ARG A 103 13.82 -5.91 0.48
C ARG A 103 12.73 -6.95 0.31
N LEU A 104 11.46 -6.56 0.49
CA LEU A 104 10.32 -7.46 0.27
C LEU A 104 10.27 -7.94 -1.17
N ILE A 105 10.37 -7.04 -2.12
CA ILE A 105 10.34 -7.38 -3.55
C ILE A 105 11.48 -8.33 -3.90
N ARG A 106 12.67 -8.07 -3.39
CA ARG A 106 13.82 -8.95 -3.61
C ARG A 106 13.55 -10.36 -3.09
N ASN A 107 12.99 -10.47 -1.89
CA ASN A 107 12.66 -11.75 -1.30
C ASN A 107 11.55 -12.48 -2.05
N ILE A 108 10.56 -11.74 -2.53
CA ILE A 108 9.50 -12.31 -3.37
C ILE A 108 10.07 -12.88 -4.65
N ILE A 109 10.99 -12.17 -5.29
CA ILE A 109 11.66 -12.63 -6.52
C ILE A 109 12.49 -13.88 -6.23
N LEU A 110 13.21 -13.92 -5.12
CA LEU A 110 13.99 -15.08 -4.72
C LEU A 110 13.13 -16.32 -4.49
N ASP A 111 11.91 -16.13 -4.00
CA ASP A 111 10.92 -17.20 -3.82
C ASP A 111 10.12 -17.48 -5.09
N LYS A 112 10.54 -16.91 -6.22
CA LYS A 112 9.92 -17.08 -7.54
C LYS A 112 8.52 -16.49 -7.63
N GLY A 113 8.23 -15.47 -6.85
CA GLY A 113 7.00 -14.70 -6.98
C GLY A 113 6.97 -13.90 -8.26
N GLU A 114 5.77 -13.64 -8.75
CA GLU A 114 5.52 -12.95 -10.01
C GLU A 114 4.49 -11.85 -9.83
N ASP A 115 4.41 -10.95 -10.82
CA ASP A 115 3.40 -9.89 -10.86
C ASP A 115 3.35 -9.13 -9.54
N ILE A 116 4.46 -8.51 -9.18
CA ILE A 116 4.65 -7.83 -7.91
C ILE A 116 4.26 -6.36 -8.06
N TYR A 117 3.22 -5.95 -7.34
CA TYR A 117 2.79 -4.55 -7.34
C TYR A 117 2.83 -4.00 -5.93
N CYS A 118 3.43 -2.82 -5.78
CA CYS A 118 3.62 -2.21 -4.47
C CYS A 118 3.38 -0.72 -4.55
N ALA A 119 2.50 -0.22 -3.69
CA ALA A 119 2.27 1.21 -3.53
C ALA A 119 2.42 1.58 -2.06
N GLU A 120 3.02 2.72 -1.81
CA GLU A 120 3.22 3.22 -0.44
C GLU A 120 2.84 4.68 -0.34
N ILE A 121 2.37 5.08 0.84
CA ILE A 121 2.11 6.48 1.17
C ILE A 121 2.70 6.77 2.54
N GLU A 122 3.44 7.87 2.64
CA GLU A 122 3.96 8.35 3.92
C GLU A 122 2.99 9.38 4.50
N VAL A 123 2.66 9.23 5.77
CA VAL A 123 1.75 10.13 6.48
C VAL A 123 2.51 10.79 7.63
N ARG A 124 2.67 12.12 7.56
CA ARG A 124 3.41 12.91 8.55
C ARG A 124 2.51 13.76 9.43
N MET A 125 1.24 13.89 9.08
CA MET A 125 0.31 14.76 9.81
C MET A 125 -1.11 14.25 9.66
N SER A 126 -1.97 14.59 10.61
CA SER A 126 -3.37 14.15 10.65
C SER A 126 -4.32 14.99 9.78
N ARG A 127 -3.78 15.68 8.80
CA ARG A 127 -4.52 16.61 7.93
C ARG A 127 -5.55 15.93 7.02
N TYR A 128 -5.22 14.74 6.55
CA TYR A 128 -6.05 13.98 5.62
C TYR A 128 -6.83 12.91 6.39
N SER A 129 -8.08 12.69 6.00
CA SER A 129 -8.88 11.63 6.63
C SER A 129 -8.26 10.25 6.36
N ALA A 130 -8.57 9.29 7.22
CA ALA A 130 -8.14 7.90 7.02
C ALA A 130 -8.61 7.37 5.67
N LYS A 131 -9.84 7.67 5.28
CA LYS A 131 -10.39 7.25 3.98
C LYS A 131 -9.60 7.85 2.82
N ASP A 132 -9.22 9.13 2.92
CA ASP A 132 -8.44 9.80 1.89
C ASP A 132 -7.09 9.12 1.69
N ILE A 133 -6.41 8.79 2.78
CA ILE A 133 -5.13 8.06 2.75
C ILE A 133 -5.31 6.69 2.07
N ILE A 134 -6.34 5.96 2.47
CA ILE A 134 -6.62 4.63 1.92
C ILE A 134 -6.91 4.72 0.42
N PHE A 135 -7.76 5.65 0.01
CA PHE A 135 -8.10 5.81 -1.40
C PHE A 135 -6.87 6.15 -2.25
N ARG A 136 -5.97 6.97 -1.73
CA ARG A 136 -4.76 7.34 -2.45
C ARG A 136 -3.82 6.16 -2.67
N VAL A 137 -3.62 5.33 -1.67
CA VAL A 137 -2.74 4.15 -1.83
C VAL A 137 -3.39 3.09 -2.73
N VAL A 138 -4.70 2.91 -2.61
CA VAL A 138 -5.44 1.98 -3.49
C VAL A 138 -5.36 2.45 -4.94
N ASP A 139 -5.58 3.74 -5.18
CA ASP A 139 -5.51 4.30 -6.53
C ASP A 139 -4.12 4.10 -7.14
N ALA A 140 -3.08 4.39 -6.38
CA ALA A 140 -1.70 4.19 -6.84
C ALA A 140 -1.42 2.72 -7.16
N PHE A 141 -1.90 1.82 -6.33
CA PHE A 141 -1.75 0.38 -6.52
C PHE A 141 -2.47 -0.11 -7.78
N ILE A 142 -3.72 0.31 -7.97
CA ILE A 142 -4.51 -0.07 -9.14
C ILE A 142 -3.86 0.45 -10.43
N ASN A 143 -3.38 1.68 -10.41
CA ASN A 143 -2.69 2.26 -11.56
C ASN A 143 -1.38 1.53 -11.88
N ALA A 144 -0.64 1.11 -10.86
CA ALA A 144 0.57 0.31 -11.06
C ALA A 144 0.25 -1.01 -11.78
N LYS A 145 -0.85 -1.66 -11.41
CA LYS A 145 -1.29 -2.89 -12.08
C LYS A 145 -1.72 -2.63 -13.52
N ARG A 146 -2.49 -1.57 -13.76
CA ARG A 146 -2.96 -1.22 -15.10
C ARG A 146 -1.82 -0.86 -16.04
N GLU A 147 -0.78 -0.23 -15.52
CA GLU A 147 0.39 0.16 -16.28
C GLU A 147 1.48 -0.92 -16.30
N GLU A 148 1.18 -2.09 -15.74
CA GLU A 148 2.09 -3.25 -15.71
C GLU A 148 3.47 -2.93 -15.12
N LYS A 149 3.49 -2.16 -14.04
CA LYS A 149 4.72 -1.77 -13.36
C LYS A 149 5.15 -2.79 -12.31
N SER A 150 5.23 -4.06 -12.70
CA SER A 150 5.67 -5.13 -11.80
C SER A 150 7.11 -4.89 -11.33
N GLY A 151 7.34 -5.08 -10.03
CA GLY A 151 8.65 -4.92 -9.43
C GLY A 151 9.03 -3.49 -9.09
N GLU A 152 8.19 -2.51 -9.43
CA GLU A 152 8.43 -1.11 -9.11
C GLU A 152 7.69 -0.72 -7.84
N ILE A 153 8.26 0.21 -7.09
CA ILE A 153 7.65 0.77 -5.89
C ILE A 153 7.06 2.13 -6.25
N ILE A 154 5.75 2.25 -6.14
CA ILE A 154 5.05 3.52 -6.41
C ILE A 154 4.86 4.22 -5.07
N PHE A 155 5.62 5.28 -4.86
CA PHE A 155 5.55 6.05 -3.63
C PHE A 155 4.70 7.30 -3.86
N HIS A 156 3.59 7.40 -3.12
CA HIS A 156 2.70 8.56 -3.21
C HIS A 156 3.08 9.59 -2.15
N SER A 157 3.21 10.84 -2.57
CA SER A 157 3.51 11.96 -1.68
C SER A 157 2.26 12.80 -1.45
N LEU A 158 2.09 13.31 -0.24
CA LEU A 158 0.91 14.10 0.17
C LEU A 158 1.14 15.61 0.10
N TYR A 159 2.14 16.06 -0.60
CA TYR A 159 2.44 17.51 -0.70
C TYR A 159 1.59 18.23 -1.71
#